data_9bccad5aad19e9baf974582127e94ed4
#
_entry.id   9bccad5aad19e9baf974582127e94ed4
#
_cell.length_a   1.000
_cell.length_b   1.000
_cell.length_c   1.000
_cell.angle_alpha   90.00
_cell.angle_beta   90.00
_cell.angle_gamma   90.00
#
_symmetry.space_group_name_H-M   'P 1'
#
loop_
_entity.id
_entity.type
_entity.pdbx_description
1 polymer ?
#
loop_
_entity_poly.entity_id
_entity_poly.type
_entity_poly.pdbx_seq_one_letter_code
_entity_poly.pdbx_strand_id
1 'polypeptide(L)'
;FLGYLWTAFWIALLIYPVFGHWAWGGLLGGTPGWLAALGFIDFAGATVVHSVGGWVALAAVLVIGPREGRFQVDKPPTAFPAGNLPLAMLGALFMVLGWFGFNGGSTLALNSSVPGIIANTILGAVGGILSAMLVGWRVRRYADVMYAINGAIAGLVAVTAGAHALSLPAAFL
;
A
#
# COMPACT_ATOMS: atom_id res chain seq x y z
N PHE A 1 6.89 -19.64 11.40
CA PHE A 1 5.79 -19.91 10.46
C PHE A 1 4.41 -19.97 11.14
N LEU A 2 4.27 -20.71 12.25
CA LEU A 2 2.98 -20.80 13.00
C LEU A 2 2.49 -19.44 13.50
N GLY A 3 3.38 -18.60 14.01
CA GLY A 3 3.03 -17.23 14.43
C GLY A 3 2.46 -16.39 13.27
N TYR A 4 3.06 -16.52 12.09
CA TYR A 4 2.53 -15.86 10.87
C TYR A 4 1.10 -16.33 10.53
N LEU A 5 0.87 -17.64 10.53
CA LEU A 5 -0.47 -18.19 10.25
C LEU A 5 -1.50 -17.73 11.30
N TRP A 6 -1.12 -17.71 12.58
CA TRP A 6 -1.98 -17.25 13.67
C TRP A 6 -2.34 -15.78 13.53
N THR A 7 -1.35 -14.94 13.18
CA THR A 7 -1.59 -13.52 12.92
C THR A 7 -2.49 -13.33 11.70
N ALA A 8 -2.23 -14.04 10.59
CA ALA A 8 -3.04 -13.97 9.38
C ALA A 8 -4.50 -14.39 9.65
N PHE A 9 -4.71 -15.42 10.46
CA PHE A 9 -6.04 -15.88 10.90
C PHE A 9 -6.82 -14.75 11.60
N TRP A 10 -6.22 -14.09 12.60
CA TRP A 10 -6.89 -13.01 13.32
C TRP A 10 -7.13 -11.76 12.49
N ILE A 11 -6.20 -11.44 11.57
CA ILE A 11 -6.41 -10.34 10.62
C ILE A 11 -7.62 -10.64 9.73
N ALA A 12 -7.67 -11.83 9.14
CA ALA A 12 -8.73 -12.21 8.21
C ALA A 12 -10.11 -12.39 8.89
N LEU A 13 -10.12 -12.90 10.12
CA LEU A 13 -11.37 -13.21 10.84
C LEU A 13 -11.95 -12.00 11.58
N LEU A 14 -11.11 -11.14 12.12
CA LEU A 14 -11.56 -10.10 13.05
C LEU A 14 -11.19 -8.70 12.56
N ILE A 15 -9.90 -8.41 12.41
CA ILE A 15 -9.42 -7.03 12.22
C ILE A 15 -9.94 -6.45 10.89
N TYR A 16 -9.69 -7.16 9.80
CA TYR A 16 -10.07 -6.71 8.46
C TYR A 16 -11.59 -6.64 8.27
N PRO A 17 -12.40 -7.65 8.63
CA PRO A 17 -13.84 -7.58 8.46
C PRO A 17 -14.51 -6.47 9.29
N VAL A 18 -14.05 -6.26 10.53
CA VAL A 18 -14.58 -5.20 11.39
C VAL A 18 -14.30 -3.83 10.80
N PHE A 19 -13.06 -3.56 10.41
CA PHE A 19 -12.70 -2.27 9.82
C PHE A 19 -13.34 -2.08 8.43
N GLY A 20 -13.38 -3.14 7.62
CA GLY A 20 -14.06 -3.13 6.33
C GLY A 20 -15.56 -2.83 6.47
N HIS A 21 -16.22 -3.39 7.47
CA HIS A 21 -17.62 -3.04 7.74
C HIS A 21 -17.78 -1.57 8.15
N TRP A 22 -16.90 -1.02 8.98
CA TRP A 22 -16.98 0.38 9.38
C TRP A 22 -16.90 1.35 8.20
N ALA A 23 -16.04 1.07 7.22
CA ALA A 23 -15.80 1.94 6.07
C ALA A 23 -16.69 1.63 4.87
N TRP A 24 -16.98 0.35 4.64
CA TRP A 24 -17.67 -0.14 3.45
C TRP A 24 -19.00 -0.82 3.73
N GLY A 25 -19.45 -0.87 4.97
CA GLY A 25 -20.77 -1.41 5.32
C GLY A 25 -21.86 -0.72 4.52
N GLY A 26 -22.79 -1.51 3.98
CA GLY A 26 -23.91 -1.02 3.17
C GLY A 26 -23.64 -0.94 1.66
N LEU A 27 -22.39 -1.05 1.17
CA LEU A 27 -22.08 -0.98 -0.27
C LEU A 27 -22.81 -2.03 -1.12
N LEU A 28 -22.99 -3.24 -0.57
CA LEU A 28 -23.67 -4.35 -1.27
C LEU A 28 -25.09 -4.61 -0.71
N GLY A 29 -25.67 -3.63 -0.05
CA GLY A 29 -26.89 -3.79 0.74
C GLY A 29 -26.59 -4.22 2.18
N GLY A 30 -27.42 -3.85 3.11
CA GLY A 30 -27.23 -4.13 4.53
C GLY A 30 -27.01 -2.87 5.37
N THR A 31 -26.52 -3.04 6.59
CA THR A 31 -26.37 -1.94 7.55
C THR A 31 -25.16 -1.08 7.19
N PRO A 32 -25.29 0.23 7.02
CA PRO A 32 -24.15 1.12 6.80
C PRO A 32 -23.15 1.04 7.95
N GLY A 33 -21.85 1.08 7.63
CA GLY A 33 -20.81 1.24 8.62
C GLY A 33 -20.83 2.65 9.21
N TRP A 34 -20.42 2.80 10.46
CA TRP A 34 -20.44 4.10 11.13
C TRP A 34 -19.51 5.14 10.50
N LEU A 35 -18.34 4.72 9.98
CA LEU A 35 -17.44 5.61 9.22
C LEU A 35 -18.07 6.06 7.92
N ALA A 36 -18.68 5.14 7.17
CA ALA A 36 -19.40 5.46 5.95
C ALA A 36 -20.55 6.44 6.21
N ALA A 37 -21.30 6.27 7.31
CA ALA A 37 -22.36 7.17 7.72
C ALA A 37 -21.86 8.58 8.08
N LEU A 38 -20.61 8.72 8.52
CA LEU A 38 -19.94 10.02 8.73
C LEU A 38 -19.35 10.63 7.45
N GLY A 39 -19.50 10.01 6.29
CA GLY A 39 -18.97 10.49 5.02
C GLY A 39 -17.51 10.08 4.74
N PHE A 40 -16.96 9.12 5.47
CA PHE A 40 -15.64 8.57 5.17
C PHE A 40 -15.65 7.84 3.83
N ILE A 41 -14.69 8.18 2.97
CA ILE A 41 -14.53 7.58 1.64
C ILE A 41 -13.16 6.91 1.56
N ASP A 42 -13.17 5.62 1.30
CA ASP A 42 -12.00 4.85 0.90
C ASP A 42 -12.37 3.97 -0.29
N PHE A 43 -12.07 4.46 -1.49
CA PHE A 43 -12.55 3.85 -2.73
C PHE A 43 -12.11 2.41 -2.91
N ALA A 44 -10.81 2.15 -2.78
CA ALA A 44 -10.26 0.83 -3.04
C ALA A 44 -9.44 0.25 -1.88
N GLY A 45 -9.31 0.94 -0.75
CA GLY A 45 -8.72 0.36 0.44
C GLY A 45 -7.36 0.92 0.86
N ALA A 46 -7.06 2.19 0.56
CA ALA A 46 -5.84 2.79 1.11
C ALA A 46 -5.81 2.68 2.63
N THR A 47 -6.94 2.87 3.30
CA THR A 47 -7.06 2.73 4.74
C THR A 47 -7.47 1.32 5.13
N VAL A 48 -8.54 0.81 4.56
CA VAL A 48 -9.13 -0.50 4.94
C VAL A 48 -8.16 -1.65 4.70
N VAL A 49 -7.36 -1.61 3.65
CA VAL A 49 -6.40 -2.68 3.31
C VAL A 49 -4.99 -2.29 3.74
N HIS A 50 -4.47 -1.19 3.18
CA HIS A 50 -3.05 -0.86 3.31
C HIS A 50 -2.68 -0.27 4.66
N SER A 51 -3.51 0.63 5.22
CA SER A 51 -3.26 1.17 6.55
C SER A 51 -3.43 0.09 7.63
N VAL A 52 -4.45 -0.77 7.54
CA VAL A 52 -4.60 -1.93 8.43
C VAL A 52 -3.37 -2.82 8.36
N GLY A 53 -2.90 -3.16 7.14
CA GLY A 53 -1.66 -3.93 6.96
C GLY A 53 -0.44 -3.24 7.56
N GLY A 54 -0.32 -1.93 7.39
CA GLY A 54 0.77 -1.12 7.95
C GLY A 54 0.78 -1.11 9.48
N TRP A 55 -0.37 -0.93 10.12
CA TRP A 55 -0.49 -0.97 11.59
C TRP A 55 -0.18 -2.35 12.17
N VAL A 56 -0.66 -3.42 11.51
CA VAL A 56 -0.31 -4.80 11.90
C VAL A 56 1.19 -5.07 11.74
N ALA A 57 1.79 -4.61 10.65
CA ALA A 57 3.23 -4.73 10.44
C ALA A 57 4.03 -3.97 11.50
N LEU A 58 3.59 -2.75 11.86
CA LEU A 58 4.21 -1.97 12.93
C LEU A 58 4.11 -2.71 14.28
N ALA A 59 2.94 -3.22 14.64
CA ALA A 59 2.77 -4.01 15.85
C ALA A 59 3.69 -5.24 15.87
N ALA A 60 3.78 -5.95 14.74
CA ALA A 60 4.68 -7.09 14.60
C ALA A 60 6.15 -6.70 14.81
N VAL A 61 6.60 -5.59 14.22
CA VAL A 61 7.98 -5.10 14.38
C VAL A 61 8.27 -4.72 15.83
N LEU A 62 7.32 -4.09 16.52
CA LEU A 62 7.48 -3.73 17.95
C LEU A 62 7.59 -4.95 18.86
N VAL A 63 6.85 -6.03 18.54
CA VAL A 63 6.86 -7.28 19.34
C VAL A 63 8.05 -8.17 19.01
N ILE A 64 8.37 -8.35 17.72
CA ILE A 64 9.44 -9.25 17.27
C ILE A 64 10.82 -8.61 17.41
N GLY A 65 10.89 -7.28 17.26
CA GLY A 65 12.13 -6.53 17.25
C GLY A 65 12.88 -6.60 15.90
N PRO A 66 14.09 -6.05 15.85
CA PRO A 66 14.92 -6.03 14.65
C PRO A 66 15.47 -7.42 14.32
N ARG A 67 15.83 -7.62 13.06
CA ARG A 67 16.54 -8.84 12.63
C ARG A 67 17.83 -9.02 13.43
N GLU A 68 18.16 -10.27 13.73
CA GLU A 68 19.44 -10.61 14.36
C GLU A 68 20.61 -10.03 13.57
N GLY A 69 21.58 -9.45 14.29
CA GLY A 69 22.74 -8.80 13.68
C GLY A 69 22.48 -7.43 13.04
N ARG A 70 21.24 -6.89 13.05
CA ARG A 70 20.95 -5.55 12.52
C ARG A 70 21.60 -4.45 13.33
N PHE A 71 21.47 -4.54 14.66
CA PHE A 71 22.06 -3.60 15.60
C PHE A 71 23.02 -4.36 16.52
N GLN A 72 24.31 -4.13 16.37
CA GLN A 72 25.35 -4.72 17.20
C GLN A 72 25.91 -3.64 18.09
N VAL A 73 26.36 -4.03 19.28
CA VAL A 73 27.01 -3.12 20.22
C VAL A 73 28.29 -2.57 19.55
N ASP A 74 28.49 -1.28 19.64
CA ASP A 74 29.65 -0.54 19.13
C ASP A 74 29.91 -0.64 17.61
N LYS A 75 28.88 -1.00 16.82
CA LYS A 75 28.97 -1.05 15.36
C LYS A 75 27.81 -0.28 14.71
N PRO A 76 28.03 0.31 13.53
CA PRO A 76 26.93 0.91 12.78
C PRO A 76 25.92 -0.16 12.37
N PRO A 77 24.63 0.20 12.18
CA PRO A 77 23.59 -0.73 11.77
C PRO A 77 23.97 -1.48 10.48
N THR A 78 23.91 -2.81 10.52
CA THR A 78 24.23 -3.65 9.35
C THR A 78 23.11 -3.52 8.30
N ALA A 79 23.47 -3.20 7.06
CA ALA A 79 22.55 -3.22 5.94
C ALA A 79 22.29 -4.67 5.51
N PHE A 80 21.02 -5.00 5.24
CA PHE A 80 20.63 -6.27 4.62
C PHE A 80 20.17 -5.97 3.20
N PRO A 81 21.02 -6.15 2.18
CA PRO A 81 20.63 -5.92 0.80
C PRO A 81 19.56 -6.94 0.35
N ALA A 82 18.82 -6.60 -0.70
CA ALA A 82 17.90 -7.54 -1.32
C ALA A 82 18.67 -8.77 -1.84
N GLY A 83 18.16 -9.97 -1.59
CA GLY A 83 18.78 -11.20 -2.04
C GLY A 83 18.82 -11.33 -3.57
N ASN A 84 17.82 -10.77 -4.25
CA ASN A 84 17.76 -10.69 -5.72
C ASN A 84 17.01 -9.42 -6.12
N LEU A 85 17.77 -8.37 -6.48
CA LEU A 85 17.20 -7.09 -6.85
C LEU A 85 16.38 -7.13 -8.15
N PRO A 86 16.82 -7.79 -9.24
CA PRO A 86 15.99 -7.96 -10.45
C PRO A 86 14.66 -8.64 -10.17
N LEU A 87 14.64 -9.66 -9.33
CA LEU A 87 13.40 -10.35 -8.96
C LEU A 87 12.48 -9.47 -8.12
N ALA A 88 13.04 -8.66 -7.23
CA ALA A 88 12.27 -7.67 -6.45
C ALA A 88 11.64 -6.61 -7.36
N MET A 89 12.36 -6.12 -8.37
CA MET A 89 11.84 -5.20 -9.39
C MET A 89 10.71 -5.84 -10.21
N LEU A 90 10.90 -7.08 -10.65
CA LEU A 90 9.87 -7.82 -11.37
C LEU A 90 8.61 -8.00 -10.52
N GLY A 91 8.78 -8.33 -9.24
CA GLY A 91 7.67 -8.41 -8.28
C GLY A 91 6.92 -7.07 -8.14
N ALA A 92 7.64 -5.95 -8.07
CA ALA A 92 7.04 -4.62 -8.02
C ALA A 92 6.24 -4.30 -9.30
N LEU A 93 6.75 -4.67 -10.49
CA LEU A 93 6.03 -4.51 -11.76
C LEU A 93 4.73 -5.34 -11.78
N PHE A 94 4.77 -6.58 -11.32
CA PHE A 94 3.56 -7.39 -11.19
C PHE A 94 2.55 -6.79 -10.20
N MET A 95 3.02 -6.17 -9.12
CA MET A 95 2.14 -5.45 -8.20
C MET A 95 1.49 -4.24 -8.87
N VAL A 96 2.21 -3.45 -9.67
CA VAL A 96 1.65 -2.34 -10.45
C VAL A 96 0.55 -2.84 -11.38
N LEU A 97 0.80 -3.93 -12.13
CA LEU A 97 -0.20 -4.53 -13.02
C LEU A 97 -1.43 -5.03 -12.24
N GLY A 98 -1.22 -5.70 -11.11
CA GLY A 98 -2.30 -6.14 -10.22
C GLY A 98 -3.12 -4.97 -9.68
N TRP A 99 -2.48 -3.81 -9.47
CA TRP A 99 -3.15 -2.61 -8.97
C TRP A 99 -4.15 -2.01 -9.97
N PHE A 100 -3.97 -2.23 -11.27
CA PHE A 100 -4.98 -1.85 -12.26
C PHE A 100 -6.30 -2.60 -12.01
N GLY A 101 -6.21 -3.89 -11.71
CA GLY A 101 -7.37 -4.68 -11.29
C GLY A 101 -7.89 -4.26 -9.91
N PHE A 102 -6.98 -3.98 -8.98
CA PHE A 102 -7.32 -3.58 -7.62
C PHE A 102 -8.14 -2.27 -7.60
N ASN A 103 -7.64 -1.21 -8.19
CA ASN A 103 -8.33 0.08 -8.25
C ASN A 103 -9.46 0.09 -9.30
N GLY A 104 -9.20 -0.41 -10.52
CA GLY A 104 -10.21 -0.45 -11.58
C GLY A 104 -11.38 -1.37 -11.24
N GLY A 105 -11.11 -2.51 -10.60
CA GLY A 105 -12.14 -3.46 -10.15
C GLY A 105 -12.98 -2.95 -8.98
N SER A 106 -12.48 -1.97 -8.21
CA SER A 106 -13.22 -1.37 -7.09
C SER A 106 -14.46 -0.55 -7.51
N THR A 107 -14.64 -0.32 -8.81
CA THR A 107 -15.93 0.15 -9.37
C THR A 107 -17.04 -0.87 -9.25
N LEU A 108 -16.73 -2.14 -8.98
CA LEU A 108 -17.64 -3.29 -8.97
C LEU A 108 -18.40 -3.50 -10.29
N ALA A 109 -18.00 -2.80 -11.34
CA ALA A 109 -18.57 -2.89 -12.69
C ALA A 109 -17.56 -2.40 -13.73
N LEU A 110 -17.56 -2.99 -14.92
CA LEU A 110 -16.80 -2.47 -16.05
C LEU A 110 -17.58 -1.30 -16.67
N ASN A 111 -17.16 -0.09 -16.39
CA ASN A 111 -17.80 1.14 -16.85
C ASN A 111 -16.78 2.16 -17.39
N SER A 112 -17.27 3.31 -17.86
CA SER A 112 -16.44 4.36 -18.49
C SER A 112 -15.46 5.06 -17.55
N SER A 113 -15.57 4.89 -16.24
CA SER A 113 -14.62 5.49 -15.28
C SER A 113 -13.34 4.67 -15.12
N VAL A 114 -13.37 3.37 -15.43
CA VAL A 114 -12.23 2.45 -15.25
C VAL A 114 -10.94 2.93 -15.92
N PRO A 115 -10.94 3.40 -17.18
CA PRO A 115 -9.71 3.92 -17.80
C PRO A 115 -9.10 5.11 -17.06
N GLY A 116 -9.92 6.04 -16.56
CA GLY A 116 -9.48 7.18 -15.75
C GLY A 116 -8.84 6.73 -14.42
N ILE A 117 -9.46 5.76 -13.75
CA ILE A 117 -8.94 5.18 -12.52
C ILE A 117 -7.57 4.51 -12.74
N ILE A 118 -7.40 3.78 -13.85
CA ILE A 118 -6.12 3.17 -14.22
C ILE A 118 -5.07 4.25 -14.50
N ALA A 119 -5.43 5.31 -15.24
CA ALA A 119 -4.55 6.43 -15.51
C ALA A 119 -4.09 7.11 -14.18
N ASN A 120 -5.00 7.39 -13.26
CA ASN A 120 -4.67 7.93 -11.94
C ASN A 120 -3.77 6.98 -11.14
N THR A 121 -4.01 5.68 -11.22
CA THR A 121 -3.18 4.66 -10.57
C THR A 121 -1.73 4.69 -11.10
N ILE A 122 -1.54 4.78 -12.41
CA ILE A 122 -0.21 4.91 -13.03
C ILE A 122 0.47 6.20 -12.59
N LEU A 123 -0.25 7.32 -12.60
CA LEU A 123 0.31 8.62 -12.21
C LEU A 123 0.72 8.64 -10.74
N GLY A 124 -0.07 8.05 -9.85
CA GLY A 124 0.30 7.89 -8.45
C GLY A 124 1.59 7.08 -8.27
N ALA A 125 1.73 5.97 -8.99
CA ALA A 125 2.95 5.19 -8.96
C ALA A 125 4.16 5.99 -9.46
N VAL A 126 4.03 6.72 -10.57
CA VAL A 126 5.09 7.56 -11.15
C VAL A 126 5.47 8.69 -10.21
N GLY A 127 4.51 9.41 -9.64
CA GLY A 127 4.74 10.47 -8.67
C GLY A 127 5.51 9.96 -7.45
N GLY A 128 5.10 8.81 -6.91
CA GLY A 128 5.78 8.15 -5.80
C GLY A 128 7.22 7.74 -6.13
N ILE A 129 7.46 7.15 -7.31
CA ILE A 129 8.81 6.80 -7.78
C ILE A 129 9.71 8.04 -7.83
N LEU A 130 9.27 9.08 -8.52
CA LEU A 130 10.05 10.28 -8.73
C LEU A 130 10.37 10.99 -7.41
N SER A 131 9.38 11.13 -6.54
CA SER A 131 9.54 11.75 -5.22
C SER A 131 10.51 10.97 -4.34
N ALA A 132 10.35 9.64 -4.25
CA ALA A 132 11.22 8.78 -3.46
C ALA A 132 12.66 8.77 -3.99
N MET A 133 12.84 8.70 -5.31
CA MET A 133 14.17 8.76 -5.94
C MET A 133 14.84 10.12 -5.70
N LEU A 134 14.11 11.23 -5.83
CA LEU A 134 14.65 12.58 -5.60
C LEU A 134 15.10 12.74 -4.14
N VAL A 135 14.28 12.35 -3.18
CA VAL A 135 14.63 12.39 -1.75
C VAL A 135 15.79 11.44 -1.46
N GLY A 136 15.72 10.21 -1.96
CA GLY A 136 16.78 9.22 -1.82
C GLY A 136 18.11 9.71 -2.35
N TRP A 137 18.13 10.31 -3.53
CA TRP A 137 19.33 10.90 -4.13
C TRP A 137 19.90 12.06 -3.29
N ARG A 138 19.02 12.93 -2.78
CA ARG A 138 19.49 14.02 -1.88
C ARG A 138 20.09 13.51 -0.57
N VAL A 139 19.50 12.47 0.00
CA VAL A 139 19.95 11.90 1.30
C VAL A 139 21.16 11.00 1.14
N ARG A 140 21.16 10.12 0.15
CA ARG A 140 22.18 9.08 -0.06
C ARG A 140 23.27 9.47 -1.06
N ARG A 141 23.03 10.50 -1.89
CA ARG A 141 23.92 10.96 -2.96
C ARG A 141 24.10 9.96 -4.11
N TYR A 142 23.27 8.94 -4.18
CA TYR A 142 23.20 8.00 -5.31
C TYR A 142 21.77 7.56 -5.55
N ALA A 143 21.50 7.09 -6.77
CA ALA A 143 20.20 6.51 -7.12
C ALA A 143 20.14 5.06 -6.59
N ASP A 144 19.11 4.77 -5.82
CA ASP A 144 18.87 3.44 -5.24
C ASP A 144 17.52 2.91 -5.75
N VAL A 145 17.56 1.78 -6.41
CA VAL A 145 16.38 1.12 -6.97
C VAL A 145 15.34 0.77 -5.90
N MET A 146 15.79 0.51 -4.68
CA MET A 146 14.85 0.25 -3.58
C MET A 146 13.99 1.46 -3.24
N TYR A 147 14.50 2.70 -3.42
CA TYR A 147 13.67 3.89 -3.31
C TYR A 147 12.60 3.94 -4.41
N ALA A 148 12.94 3.55 -5.65
CA ALA A 148 11.97 3.50 -6.74
C ALA A 148 10.87 2.48 -6.46
N ILE A 149 11.21 1.26 -6.02
CA ILE A 149 10.25 0.21 -5.67
C ILE A 149 9.32 0.68 -4.54
N ASN A 150 9.88 1.19 -3.44
CA ASN A 150 9.10 1.68 -2.31
C ASN A 150 8.25 2.90 -2.68
N GLY A 151 8.80 3.80 -3.51
CA GLY A 151 8.06 4.94 -4.02
C GLY A 151 6.88 4.56 -4.88
N ALA A 152 7.05 3.58 -5.78
CA ALA A 152 5.95 3.04 -6.58
C ALA A 152 4.81 2.53 -5.69
N ILE A 153 5.13 1.70 -4.70
CA ILE A 153 4.14 1.13 -3.78
C ILE A 153 3.47 2.24 -2.95
N ALA A 154 4.25 3.19 -2.42
CA ALA A 154 3.70 4.30 -1.64
C ALA A 154 2.74 5.17 -2.45
N GLY A 155 3.09 5.50 -3.71
CA GLY A 155 2.22 6.24 -4.61
C GLY A 155 0.95 5.49 -4.99
N LEU A 156 1.07 4.18 -5.25
CA LEU A 156 -0.09 3.31 -5.49
C LEU A 156 -1.04 3.30 -4.29
N VAL A 157 -0.51 3.16 -3.09
CA VAL A 157 -1.31 3.21 -1.85
C VAL A 157 -1.98 4.57 -1.67
N ALA A 158 -1.24 5.67 -1.88
CA ALA A 158 -1.75 7.02 -1.70
C ALA A 158 -2.94 7.32 -2.61
N VAL A 159 -2.85 6.93 -3.90
CA VAL A 159 -3.93 7.18 -4.87
C VAL A 159 -5.15 6.28 -4.67
N THR A 160 -4.99 5.15 -4.00
CA THR A 160 -6.01 4.09 -3.90
C THR A 160 -7.32 4.55 -3.25
N ALA A 161 -7.27 5.45 -2.25
CA ALA A 161 -8.48 5.95 -1.60
C ALA A 161 -9.35 6.83 -2.50
N GLY A 162 -8.72 7.55 -3.45
CA GLY A 162 -9.37 8.59 -4.25
C GLY A 162 -9.25 8.41 -5.76
N ALA A 163 -8.76 7.27 -6.25
CA ALA A 163 -8.45 7.06 -7.67
C ALA A 163 -9.63 7.37 -8.62
N HIS A 164 -10.87 7.22 -8.16
CA HIS A 164 -12.09 7.50 -8.93
C HIS A 164 -12.42 9.00 -9.01
N ALA A 165 -11.93 9.83 -8.09
CA ALA A 165 -12.34 11.23 -7.92
C ALA A 165 -11.20 12.22 -8.18
N LEU A 166 -9.95 11.77 -8.21
CA LEU A 166 -8.80 12.64 -8.44
C LEU A 166 -8.71 13.09 -9.89
N SER A 167 -8.29 14.33 -10.10
CA SER A 167 -7.83 14.78 -11.41
C SER A 167 -6.44 14.20 -11.72
N LEU A 168 -6.06 14.08 -12.99
CA LEU A 168 -4.75 13.54 -13.38
C LEU A 168 -3.56 14.25 -12.68
N PRO A 169 -3.52 15.61 -12.61
CA PRO A 169 -2.45 16.26 -11.85
C PRO A 169 -2.47 15.95 -10.36
N ALA A 170 -3.64 15.85 -9.74
CA ALA A 170 -3.77 15.54 -8.32
C ALA A 170 -3.37 14.07 -7.99
N ALA A 171 -3.54 13.17 -8.94
CA ALA A 171 -3.11 11.79 -8.78
C ALA A 171 -1.58 11.62 -8.88
N PHE A 172 -0.89 12.57 -9.54
CA PHE A 172 0.56 12.59 -9.67
C PHE A 172 1.26 13.20 -8.44
N LEU A 173 0.65 14.17 -7.79
CA LEU A 173 1.19 14.90 -6.64
C LEU A 173 1.06 14.12 -5.33
#